data_c6a0024c051eae2f5003e507b1110aca
#
_entry.id   c6a0024c051eae2f5003e507b1110aca
#
_cell.length_a   1.000
_cell.length_b   1.000
_cell.length_c   1.000
_cell.angle_alpha   90.00
_cell.angle_beta   90.00
_cell.angle_gamma   90.00
#
_symmetry.space_group_name_H-M   'P 1'
#
loop_
_entity.id
_entity.type
_entity.pdbx_description
1 polymer ?
#
loop_
_entity_poly.entity_id
_entity_poly.type
_entity_poly.pdbx_seq_one_letter_code
_entity_poly.pdbx_strand_id
1 'polypeptide(L)'
;MGIRAKLFAAFFAIACFGSIPLWAENPEREKQDRFSLAVECIKRYEGWHGEKRHWPYVGYGHKVLPGERLTNDITKEQGDSILRADLRKLCRMFSYLGRDSLIAGVLSYNVGAYRLKGYGKMPKSKLLKKLEAGDRNIYKEYVSFRYYKGKVVPSIERRRKVEYMLLFEE
;
A
#
# COMPACT_ATOMS: atom_id res chain seq x y z
N MET A 1 3.91 -66.93 21.78
CA MET A 1 4.92 -66.60 20.75
C MET A 1 4.23 -65.92 19.61
N GLY A 2 4.47 -64.61 19.45
CA GLY A 2 3.68 -63.69 18.65
C GLY A 2 4.03 -63.68 17.18
N ILE A 3 3.02 -63.64 16.37
CA ILE A 3 3.12 -63.43 14.94
C ILE A 3 2.76 -61.93 14.70
N ARG A 4 3.77 -61.16 14.34
CA ARG A 4 3.57 -59.77 13.93
C ARG A 4 3.05 -59.72 12.49
N ALA A 5 1.79 -59.40 12.33
CA ALA A 5 1.21 -59.03 11.04
C ALA A 5 1.72 -57.64 10.62
N LYS A 6 2.49 -57.58 9.52
CA LYS A 6 2.87 -56.35 8.87
C LYS A 6 1.69 -55.91 7.99
N LEU A 7 0.93 -54.89 8.45
CA LEU A 7 0.01 -54.17 7.58
C LEU A 7 0.83 -53.30 6.62
N PHE A 8 0.78 -53.63 5.34
CA PHE A 8 1.16 -52.76 4.25
C PHE A 8 0.03 -51.72 4.09
N ALA A 9 0.26 -50.55 4.64
CA ALA A 9 -0.58 -49.39 4.31
C ALA A 9 -0.21 -48.92 2.91
N ALA A 10 -1.02 -49.28 1.92
CA ALA A 10 -0.98 -48.67 0.60
C ALA A 10 -1.39 -47.22 0.75
N PHE A 11 -0.44 -46.32 0.71
CA PHE A 11 -0.69 -44.86 0.53
C PHE A 11 -1.26 -44.66 -0.88
N PHE A 12 -2.58 -44.61 -0.99
CA PHE A 12 -3.24 -44.02 -2.13
C PHE A 12 -2.99 -42.51 -2.03
N ALA A 13 -1.97 -42.04 -2.69
CA ALA A 13 -1.80 -40.63 -2.96
C ALA A 13 -2.92 -40.23 -3.92
N ILE A 14 -4.05 -39.81 -3.35
CA ILE A 14 -5.03 -39.04 -4.09
C ILE A 14 -4.30 -37.69 -4.35
N ALA A 15 -3.75 -37.58 -5.57
CA ALA A 15 -3.37 -36.31 -6.14
C ALA A 15 -4.68 -35.50 -6.29
N CYS A 16 -5.07 -34.80 -5.21
CA CYS A 16 -5.97 -33.69 -5.34
C CYS A 16 -5.24 -32.66 -6.20
N PHE A 17 -5.38 -32.79 -7.52
CA PHE A 17 -5.26 -31.66 -8.42
C PHE A 17 -6.39 -30.69 -8.04
N GLY A 18 -6.20 -30.00 -6.92
CA GLY A 18 -6.91 -28.78 -6.64
C GLY A 18 -6.55 -27.86 -7.78
N SER A 19 -7.49 -27.66 -8.70
CA SER A 19 -7.40 -26.64 -9.72
C SER A 19 -7.11 -25.35 -9.00
N ILE A 20 -5.85 -24.86 -9.08
CA ILE A 20 -5.48 -23.54 -8.62
C ILE A 20 -6.46 -22.61 -9.35
N PRO A 21 -7.23 -21.83 -8.64
CA PRO A 21 -8.22 -20.98 -9.29
C PRO A 21 -7.49 -20.08 -10.30
N LEU A 22 -8.03 -19.96 -11.51
CA LEU A 22 -7.43 -19.28 -12.67
C LEU A 22 -6.95 -17.85 -12.38
N TRP A 23 -7.45 -17.23 -11.28
CA TRP A 23 -7.02 -15.91 -10.80
C TRP A 23 -5.70 -15.93 -10.01
N ALA A 24 -5.32 -17.08 -9.43
CA ALA A 24 -4.08 -17.21 -8.63
C ALA A 24 -2.82 -17.31 -9.52
N GLU A 25 -2.99 -17.48 -10.84
CA GLU A 25 -1.89 -17.65 -11.78
C GLU A 25 -1.58 -16.39 -12.62
N ASN A 26 -2.30 -15.27 -12.39
CA ASN A 26 -2.06 -14.04 -13.14
C ASN A 26 -1.46 -12.95 -12.25
N PRO A 27 -0.11 -12.78 -12.26
CA PRO A 27 0.59 -11.78 -11.44
C PRO A 27 0.12 -10.33 -11.70
N GLU A 28 -0.32 -10.02 -12.91
CA GLU A 28 -0.83 -8.69 -13.24
C GLU A 28 -2.21 -8.44 -12.62
N ARG A 29 -3.05 -9.48 -12.54
CA ARG A 29 -4.35 -9.39 -11.86
C ARG A 29 -4.18 -9.21 -10.36
N GLU A 30 -3.31 -10.00 -9.73
CA GLU A 30 -2.98 -9.86 -8.31
C GLU A 30 -2.45 -8.46 -8.00
N LYS A 31 -1.53 -7.96 -8.80
CA LYS A 31 -0.98 -6.61 -8.69
C LYS A 31 -2.07 -5.53 -8.86
N GLN A 32 -3.01 -5.73 -9.79
CA GLN A 32 -4.14 -4.81 -9.99
C GLN A 32 -5.11 -4.84 -8.81
N ASP A 33 -5.38 -6.02 -8.23
CA ASP A 33 -6.24 -6.18 -7.07
C ASP A 33 -5.62 -5.51 -5.83
N ARG A 34 -4.32 -5.68 -5.61
CA ARG A 34 -3.58 -5.00 -4.54
C ARG A 34 -3.54 -3.48 -4.72
N PHE A 35 -3.37 -2.99 -5.94
CA PHE A 35 -3.45 -1.56 -6.22
C PHE A 35 -4.84 -1.02 -5.92
N SER A 36 -5.90 -1.74 -6.26
CA SER A 36 -7.28 -1.36 -5.96
C SER A 36 -7.54 -1.35 -4.45
N LEU A 37 -7.02 -2.34 -3.71
CA LEU A 37 -7.08 -2.38 -2.25
C LEU A 37 -6.38 -1.16 -1.62
N ALA A 38 -5.23 -0.77 -2.15
CA ALA A 38 -4.51 0.43 -1.71
C ALA A 38 -5.33 1.71 -1.95
N VAL A 39 -5.99 1.82 -3.11
CA VAL A 39 -6.90 2.94 -3.43
C VAL A 39 -8.04 3.03 -2.41
N GLU A 40 -8.72 1.91 -2.12
CA GLU A 40 -9.81 1.91 -1.13
C GLU A 40 -9.31 2.23 0.29
N CYS A 41 -8.12 1.75 0.65
CA CYS A 41 -7.49 2.12 1.92
C CYS A 41 -7.26 3.64 2.00
N ILE A 42 -6.72 4.27 0.95
CA ILE A 42 -6.51 5.72 0.92
C ILE A 42 -7.83 6.46 1.04
N LYS A 43 -8.86 6.10 0.25
CA LYS A 43 -10.19 6.72 0.30
C LYS A 43 -10.76 6.72 1.71
N ARG A 44 -10.63 5.59 2.41
CA ARG A 44 -11.15 5.44 3.77
C ARG A 44 -10.50 6.41 4.76
N TYR A 45 -9.21 6.67 4.63
CA TYR A 45 -8.46 7.50 5.58
C TYR A 45 -8.39 8.98 5.21
N GLU A 46 -8.38 9.32 3.92
CA GLU A 46 -8.39 10.73 3.49
C GLU A 46 -9.79 11.34 3.54
N GLY A 47 -10.83 10.53 3.27
CA GLY A 47 -12.19 11.03 3.12
C GLY A 47 -12.39 11.85 1.84
N TRP A 48 -13.54 12.52 1.75
CA TRP A 48 -13.94 13.28 0.56
C TRP A 48 -13.80 14.80 0.76
N HIS A 49 -13.07 15.45 -0.14
CA HIS A 49 -12.84 16.90 -0.14
C HIS A 49 -13.70 17.57 -1.21
N GLY A 50 -15.03 17.57 -1.02
CA GLY A 50 -16.02 18.16 -1.94
C GLY A 50 -16.56 19.52 -1.50
N GLU A 51 -16.06 20.13 -0.43
CA GLU A 51 -16.54 21.41 0.08
C GLU A 51 -15.49 22.51 -0.14
N LYS A 52 -15.93 23.76 -0.37
CA LYS A 52 -15.05 24.93 -0.60
C LYS A 52 -13.99 25.12 0.51
N ARG A 53 -14.32 24.77 1.75
CA ARG A 53 -13.38 24.85 2.89
C ARG A 53 -12.18 23.90 2.76
N HIS A 54 -12.27 22.90 1.91
CA HIS A 54 -11.16 21.96 1.69
C HIS A 54 -10.11 22.48 0.70
N TRP A 55 -10.42 23.57 -0.01
CA TRP A 55 -9.48 24.16 -0.96
C TRP A 55 -8.09 24.40 -0.33
N PRO A 56 -6.99 24.07 -0.99
CA PRO A 56 -6.84 23.62 -2.39
C PRO A 56 -6.88 22.08 -2.58
N TYR A 57 -7.51 21.35 -1.67
CA TYR A 57 -7.65 19.91 -1.78
C TYR A 57 -9.02 19.54 -2.35
N VAL A 58 -9.02 18.57 -3.30
CA VAL A 58 -10.22 18.06 -3.95
C VAL A 58 -10.25 16.54 -3.97
N GLY A 59 -11.42 15.94 -4.15
CA GLY A 59 -11.57 14.49 -4.24
C GLY A 59 -11.10 13.77 -2.97
N TYR A 60 -10.17 12.86 -3.11
CA TYR A 60 -9.58 12.10 -2.01
C TYR A 60 -8.21 12.66 -1.58
N GLY A 61 -8.11 13.99 -1.49
CA GLY A 61 -6.91 14.65 -0.97
C GLY A 61 -5.91 15.10 -2.04
N HIS A 62 -6.30 15.14 -3.31
CA HIS A 62 -5.49 15.74 -4.36
C HIS A 62 -5.32 17.23 -4.12
N LYS A 63 -4.07 17.70 -4.04
CA LYS A 63 -3.77 19.13 -3.97
C LYS A 63 -3.72 19.70 -5.38
N VAL A 64 -4.66 20.59 -5.70
CA VAL A 64 -4.71 21.26 -7.00
C VAL A 64 -3.43 22.06 -7.25
N LEU A 65 -2.78 21.81 -8.37
CA LEU A 65 -1.53 22.46 -8.77
C LEU A 65 -1.80 23.64 -9.72
N PRO A 66 -0.87 24.60 -9.82
CA PRO A 66 -0.98 25.68 -10.79
C PRO A 66 -1.18 25.15 -12.21
N GLY A 67 -2.19 25.63 -12.90
CA GLY A 67 -2.55 25.22 -14.26
C GLY A 67 -3.59 24.08 -14.34
N GLU A 68 -3.92 23.41 -13.24
CA GLU A 68 -5.03 22.44 -13.20
C GLU A 68 -6.38 23.17 -13.10
N ARG A 69 -7.38 22.70 -13.88
CA ARG A 69 -8.74 23.23 -13.88
C ARG A 69 -9.66 22.33 -13.05
N LEU A 70 -9.31 22.12 -11.78
CA LEU A 70 -10.09 21.31 -10.85
C LEU A 70 -10.77 22.21 -9.81
N THR A 71 -11.97 21.82 -9.40
CA THR A 71 -12.74 22.46 -8.33
C THR A 71 -13.23 21.42 -7.35
N ASN A 72 -13.84 21.84 -6.23
CA ASN A 72 -14.44 20.90 -5.28
C ASN A 72 -15.72 20.23 -5.80
N ASP A 73 -16.22 20.63 -6.98
CA ASP A 73 -17.47 20.10 -7.59
C ASP A 73 -17.22 18.84 -8.45
N ILE A 74 -16.00 18.27 -8.43
CA ILE A 74 -15.70 17.02 -9.16
C ILE A 74 -16.55 15.86 -8.64
N THR A 75 -16.90 14.92 -9.54
CA THR A 75 -17.63 13.70 -9.16
C THR A 75 -16.75 12.71 -8.40
N LYS A 76 -17.39 11.71 -7.77
CA LYS A 76 -16.68 10.62 -7.08
C LYS A 76 -15.79 9.83 -8.04
N GLU A 77 -16.25 9.61 -9.28
CA GLU A 77 -15.53 8.90 -10.35
C GLU A 77 -14.32 9.71 -10.81
N GLN A 78 -14.47 11.02 -10.95
CA GLN A 78 -13.35 11.91 -11.25
C GLN A 78 -12.32 11.90 -10.12
N GLY A 79 -12.78 12.00 -8.86
CA GLY A 79 -11.89 11.90 -7.69
C GLY A 79 -11.17 10.57 -7.59
N ASP A 80 -11.83 9.45 -7.91
CA ASP A 80 -11.19 8.11 -7.98
C ASP A 80 -10.12 8.06 -9.07
N SER A 81 -10.42 8.59 -10.25
CA SER A 81 -9.47 8.63 -11.37
C SER A 81 -8.21 9.45 -11.01
N ILE A 82 -8.40 10.62 -10.39
CA ILE A 82 -7.31 11.48 -9.92
C ILE A 82 -6.46 10.75 -8.87
N LEU A 83 -7.09 10.17 -7.84
CA LEU A 83 -6.38 9.40 -6.81
C LEU A 83 -5.54 8.28 -7.42
N ARG A 84 -6.11 7.50 -8.36
CA ARG A 84 -5.37 6.43 -9.04
C ARG A 84 -4.19 6.96 -9.84
N ALA A 85 -4.35 8.11 -10.52
CA ALA A 85 -3.27 8.75 -11.26
C ALA A 85 -2.14 9.21 -10.33
N ASP A 86 -2.48 9.86 -9.21
CA ASP A 86 -1.53 10.32 -8.21
C ASP A 86 -0.78 9.15 -7.56
N LEU A 87 -1.50 8.09 -7.15
CA LEU A 87 -0.88 6.90 -6.57
C LEU A 87 0.07 6.21 -7.56
N ARG A 88 -0.33 6.06 -8.84
CA ARG A 88 0.56 5.52 -9.88
C ARG A 88 1.82 6.36 -10.05
N LYS A 89 1.69 7.70 -10.02
CA LYS A 89 2.84 8.62 -10.08
C LYS A 89 3.79 8.38 -8.91
N LEU A 90 3.26 8.25 -7.70
CA LEU A 90 4.07 7.95 -6.51
C LEU A 90 4.71 6.56 -6.58
N CYS A 91 3.99 5.52 -6.99
CA CYS A 91 4.56 4.19 -7.18
C CYS A 91 5.70 4.20 -8.21
N ARG A 92 5.56 4.95 -9.31
CA ARG A 92 6.66 5.10 -10.30
C ARG A 92 7.91 5.73 -9.69
N MET A 93 7.79 6.65 -8.73
CA MET A 93 8.96 7.24 -8.05
C MET A 93 9.76 6.21 -7.23
N PHE A 94 9.16 5.08 -6.91
CA PHE A 94 9.74 3.98 -6.13
C PHE A 94 9.79 2.66 -6.91
N SER A 95 9.65 2.71 -8.26
CA SER A 95 9.61 1.50 -9.11
C SER A 95 10.83 0.59 -8.95
N TYR A 96 11.97 1.16 -8.61
CA TYR A 96 13.22 0.43 -8.35
C TYR A 96 13.15 -0.48 -7.10
N LEU A 97 12.14 -0.31 -6.23
CA LEU A 97 11.88 -1.20 -5.09
C LEU A 97 11.08 -2.45 -5.47
N GLY A 98 10.72 -2.62 -6.75
CA GLY A 98 9.93 -3.76 -7.21
C GLY A 98 8.58 -3.85 -6.49
N ARG A 99 8.33 -4.97 -5.81
CA ARG A 99 7.07 -5.24 -5.08
C ARG A 99 6.75 -4.21 -3.99
N ASP A 100 7.75 -3.58 -3.42
CA ASP A 100 7.59 -2.60 -2.34
C ASP A 100 7.23 -1.20 -2.85
N SER A 101 7.17 -0.99 -4.17
CA SER A 101 6.81 0.30 -4.76
C SER A 101 5.41 0.76 -4.34
N LEU A 102 4.47 -0.16 -4.17
CA LEU A 102 3.09 0.16 -3.79
C LEU A 102 3.01 0.66 -2.34
N ILE A 103 3.61 -0.04 -1.39
CA ILE A 103 3.56 0.37 0.02
C ILE A 103 4.31 1.69 0.25
N ALA A 104 5.43 1.93 -0.47
CA ALA A 104 6.15 3.20 -0.45
C ALA A 104 5.31 4.33 -1.08
N GLY A 105 4.60 4.05 -2.16
CA GLY A 105 3.68 5.00 -2.81
C GLY A 105 2.51 5.39 -1.92
N VAL A 106 1.87 4.43 -1.26
CA VAL A 106 0.75 4.66 -0.32
C VAL A 106 1.18 5.51 0.87
N LEU A 107 2.32 5.18 1.48
CA LEU A 107 2.86 6.02 2.55
C LEU A 107 3.14 7.44 2.07
N SER A 108 3.73 7.56 0.87
CA SER A 108 4.07 8.86 0.27
C SER A 108 2.84 9.71 -0.06
N TYR A 109 1.71 9.11 -0.37
CA TYR A 109 0.46 9.81 -0.60
C TYR A 109 0.04 10.65 0.61
N ASN A 110 0.24 10.12 1.81
CA ASN A 110 -0.11 10.80 3.05
C ASN A 110 1.01 11.72 3.58
N VAL A 111 2.27 11.25 3.57
CA VAL A 111 3.37 12.00 4.23
C VAL A 111 4.23 12.81 3.27
N GLY A 112 4.04 12.61 1.96
CA GLY A 112 4.87 13.18 0.90
C GLY A 112 6.12 12.33 0.61
N ALA A 113 6.47 12.18 -0.68
CA ALA A 113 7.60 11.35 -1.13
C ALA A 113 8.95 11.81 -0.57
N TYR A 114 9.12 13.10 -0.34
CA TYR A 114 10.36 13.65 0.22
C TYR A 114 10.62 13.23 1.67
N ARG A 115 9.58 12.89 2.42
CA ARG A 115 9.75 12.33 3.78
C ARG A 115 10.43 10.97 3.76
N LEU A 116 10.28 10.22 2.67
CA LEU A 116 10.96 8.94 2.46
C LEU A 116 12.33 9.13 1.82
N LYS A 117 12.39 9.87 0.70
CA LYS A 117 13.60 10.03 -0.13
C LYS A 117 14.65 10.95 0.47
N GLY A 118 14.23 11.85 1.36
CA GLY A 118 15.06 12.98 1.80
C GLY A 118 14.99 14.15 0.81
N TYR A 119 15.32 15.34 1.30
CA TYR A 119 15.41 16.55 0.47
C TYR A 119 16.22 17.63 1.19
N GLY A 120 17.17 18.26 0.52
CA GLY A 120 18.06 19.25 1.12
C GLY A 120 18.83 18.66 2.31
N LYS A 121 18.65 19.23 3.50
CA LYS A 121 19.26 18.73 4.75
C LYS A 121 18.52 17.53 5.38
N MET A 122 17.34 17.19 4.89
CA MET A 122 16.57 16.04 5.40
C MET A 122 17.14 14.75 4.81
N PRO A 123 17.66 13.83 5.63
CA PRO A 123 18.21 12.58 5.14
C PRO A 123 17.12 11.64 4.65
N LYS A 124 17.50 10.67 3.80
CA LYS A 124 16.69 9.51 3.44
C LYS A 124 16.22 8.78 4.71
N SER A 125 14.94 8.43 4.76
CA SER A 125 14.34 7.74 5.91
C SER A 125 14.98 6.37 6.17
N LYS A 126 14.94 5.90 7.43
CA LYS A 126 15.39 4.55 7.79
C LYS A 126 14.56 3.48 7.08
N LEU A 127 13.25 3.71 6.92
CA LEU A 127 12.36 2.83 6.17
C LEU A 127 12.86 2.61 4.74
N LEU A 128 13.11 3.71 4.01
CA LEU A 128 13.53 3.60 2.62
C LEU A 128 14.90 2.91 2.48
N LYS A 129 15.84 3.19 3.39
CA LYS A 129 17.15 2.50 3.42
C LYS A 129 17.01 1.00 3.61
N LYS A 130 16.09 0.55 4.48
CA LYS A 130 15.81 -0.86 4.71
C LYS A 130 15.20 -1.53 3.48
N LEU A 131 14.17 -0.90 2.87
CA LEU A 131 13.56 -1.40 1.64
C LEU A 131 14.58 -1.54 0.50
N GLU A 132 15.46 -0.56 0.32
CA GLU A 132 16.54 -0.58 -0.67
C GLU A 132 17.57 -1.70 -0.40
N ALA A 133 17.76 -2.06 0.86
CA ALA A 133 18.64 -3.15 1.26
C ALA A 133 17.94 -4.55 1.23
N GLY A 134 16.66 -4.60 0.87
CA GLY A 134 15.87 -5.84 0.91
C GLY A 134 15.54 -6.34 2.32
N ASP A 135 15.75 -5.50 3.36
CA ASP A 135 15.41 -5.84 4.74
C ASP A 135 13.87 -5.89 4.91
N ARG A 136 13.35 -7.07 5.27
CA ARG A 136 11.91 -7.27 5.44
C ARG A 136 11.42 -6.85 6.82
N ASN A 137 12.29 -6.65 7.80
CA ASN A 137 11.92 -6.20 9.14
C ASN A 137 11.72 -4.67 9.18
N ILE A 138 10.66 -4.18 8.53
CA ILE A 138 10.36 -2.74 8.36
C ILE A 138 9.17 -2.25 9.17
N TYR A 139 8.46 -3.12 9.89
CA TYR A 139 7.23 -2.75 10.62
C TYR A 139 7.42 -1.53 11.52
N LYS A 140 8.47 -1.53 12.33
CA LYS A 140 8.77 -0.43 13.27
C LYS A 140 8.99 0.89 12.54
N GLU A 141 9.74 0.87 11.45
CA GLU A 141 10.04 2.05 10.65
C GLU A 141 8.80 2.56 9.92
N TYR A 142 7.97 1.65 9.39
CA TYR A 142 6.71 2.02 8.73
C TYR A 142 5.73 2.66 9.71
N VAL A 143 5.50 2.04 10.84
CA VAL A 143 4.58 2.56 11.87
C VAL A 143 5.12 3.83 12.53
N SER A 144 6.42 4.11 12.46
CA SER A 144 6.99 5.36 12.99
C SER A 144 6.48 6.63 12.30
N PHE A 145 5.88 6.53 11.09
CA PHE A 145 5.23 7.67 10.40
C PHE A 145 3.85 8.00 10.99
N ARG A 146 3.76 8.10 12.31
CA ARG A 146 2.54 8.34 13.11
C ARG A 146 2.53 9.66 13.87
N TYR A 147 3.56 10.50 13.66
CA TYR A 147 3.68 11.75 14.40
C TYR A 147 3.11 12.94 13.61
N TYR A 148 2.42 13.81 14.33
CA TYR A 148 2.05 15.13 13.84
C TYR A 148 2.45 16.18 14.91
N LYS A 149 3.21 17.20 14.51
CA LYS A 149 3.76 18.24 15.41
C LYS A 149 4.45 17.64 16.66
N GLY A 150 5.24 16.58 16.48
CA GLY A 150 5.99 15.92 17.55
C GLY A 150 5.20 15.00 18.46
N LYS A 151 3.88 14.87 18.27
CA LYS A 151 3.00 14.00 19.07
C LYS A 151 2.54 12.80 18.26
N VAL A 152 2.42 11.65 18.93
CA VAL A 152 1.79 10.46 18.35
C VAL A 152 0.29 10.72 18.15
N VAL A 153 -0.20 10.42 16.95
CA VAL A 153 -1.62 10.52 16.61
C VAL A 153 -2.18 9.10 16.45
N PRO A 154 -3.08 8.65 17.36
CA PRO A 154 -3.57 7.26 17.37
C PRO A 154 -4.27 6.84 16.06
N SER A 155 -5.00 7.76 15.40
CA SER A 155 -5.65 7.48 14.12
C SER A 155 -4.64 7.26 13.00
N ILE A 156 -3.53 8.02 12.96
CA ILE A 156 -2.44 7.85 12.00
C ILE A 156 -1.71 6.53 12.29
N GLU A 157 -1.46 6.19 13.55
CA GLU A 157 -0.84 4.92 13.91
C GLU A 157 -1.70 3.73 13.46
N ARG A 158 -3.01 3.78 13.69
CA ARG A 158 -3.95 2.75 13.20
C ARG A 158 -3.90 2.62 11.69
N ARG A 159 -3.89 3.74 10.98
CA ARG A 159 -3.72 3.78 9.52
C ARG A 159 -2.44 3.06 9.08
N ARG A 160 -1.28 3.38 9.69
CA ARG A 160 0.00 2.72 9.34
C ARG A 160 -0.04 1.21 9.54
N LYS A 161 -0.64 0.76 10.65
CA LYS A 161 -0.79 -0.68 10.92
C LYS A 161 -1.65 -1.39 9.86
N VAL A 162 -2.79 -0.77 9.48
CA VAL A 162 -3.67 -1.32 8.45
C VAL A 162 -3.00 -1.33 7.07
N GLU A 163 -2.37 -0.24 6.66
CA GLU A 163 -1.63 -0.17 5.39
C GLU A 163 -0.54 -1.24 5.33
N TYR A 164 0.22 -1.41 6.42
CA TYR A 164 1.26 -2.45 6.50
C TYR A 164 0.68 -3.85 6.31
N MET A 165 -0.37 -4.20 7.09
CA MET A 165 -1.00 -5.52 7.02
C MET A 165 -1.61 -5.84 5.65
N LEU A 166 -2.15 -4.83 4.96
CA LEU A 166 -2.82 -5.02 3.67
C LEU A 166 -1.85 -5.07 2.49
N LEU A 167 -0.71 -4.38 2.58
CA LEU A 167 0.10 -4.06 1.40
C LEU A 167 1.55 -4.56 1.47
N PHE A 168 2.05 -4.92 2.66
CA PHE A 168 3.40 -5.44 2.78
C PHE A 168 3.42 -6.96 2.58
N GLU A 169 4.33 -7.42 1.74
CA GLU A 169 4.63 -8.85 1.56
C GLU A 169 5.92 -9.20 2.30
N GLU A 170 5.94 -10.26 3.05
CA GLU A 170 7.13 -10.75 3.77
C GLU A 170 8.16 -11.42 2.83
#